data_3304fba40f22f87f9ae35ed2de549cca
#
_entry.id   3304fba40f22f87f9ae35ed2de549cca
#
_cell.length_a   1.000
_cell.length_b   1.000
_cell.length_c   1.000
_cell.angle_alpha   90.00
_cell.angle_beta   90.00
_cell.angle_gamma   90.00
#
_symmetry.space_group_name_H-M   'P 1'
#
loop_
_entity.id
_entity.type
_entity.pdbx_description
1 polymer ?
#
loop_
_entity_poly.entity_id
_entity_poly.type
_entity_poly.pdbx_seq_one_letter_code
_entity_poly.pdbx_strand_id
1 'polypeptide(L)'
;MKYGYIRPLYNDENCENQLNQLQNCGEIYQEAHGYPKKRVELEQMLMCLQKGDVIVVERMFAIADTTRHLMELLKLCEKDGVTIQFMKEGIRSKETLSLELTDILEHLIAFQTDIVKQSTILGLANAKAQGKSIGRPKKSDDNIQKAISMYHSGNYTLLEIKNETGISKSTLYRYLESVE
;
A
#
# COMPACT_ATOMS: atom_id res chain seq x y z
N MET A 1 24.98 -12.33 -15.00
CA MET A 1 24.32 -11.14 -15.60
C MET A 1 23.64 -10.33 -14.51
N LYS A 2 23.21 -9.06 -14.77
CA LYS A 2 22.38 -8.28 -13.83
C LYS A 2 20.98 -8.13 -14.41
N TYR A 3 19.99 -8.57 -13.64
CA TYR A 3 18.57 -8.46 -13.98
C TYR A 3 17.90 -7.46 -13.05
N GLY A 4 17.18 -6.49 -13.61
CA GLY A 4 16.36 -5.56 -12.86
C GLY A 4 14.96 -6.11 -12.68
N TYR A 5 14.35 -5.92 -11.50
CA TYR A 5 12.95 -6.20 -11.28
C TYR A 5 12.25 -4.98 -10.71
N ILE A 6 11.15 -4.59 -11.34
CA ILE A 6 10.36 -3.42 -10.98
C ILE A 6 8.86 -3.74 -11.01
N ARG A 7 8.10 -3.02 -10.21
CA ARG A 7 6.63 -3.05 -10.22
C ARG A 7 6.04 -1.72 -9.77
N PRO A 8 4.77 -1.42 -10.14
CA PRO A 8 4.04 -0.29 -9.60
C PRO A 8 3.96 -0.33 -8.06
N LEU A 9 4.43 0.71 -7.41
CA LEU A 9 4.39 0.89 -5.96
C LEU A 9 3.53 2.11 -5.61
N TYR A 10 3.03 2.19 -4.38
CA TYR A 10 2.17 3.28 -3.91
C TYR A 10 2.79 4.68 -4.06
N ASN A 11 4.11 4.77 -4.11
CA ASN A 11 4.89 6.00 -4.25
C ASN A 11 5.64 6.09 -5.60
N ASP A 12 5.46 5.12 -6.49
CA ASP A 12 6.10 5.05 -7.82
C ASP A 12 5.21 4.20 -8.76
N GLU A 13 4.01 4.72 -9.07
CA GLU A 13 2.99 4.00 -9.86
C GLU A 13 3.46 3.70 -11.30
N ASN A 14 4.26 4.59 -11.87
CA ASN A 14 4.82 4.45 -13.22
C ASN A 14 6.19 3.75 -13.26
N CYS A 15 6.74 3.35 -12.11
CA CYS A 15 8.05 2.73 -11.97
C CYS A 15 9.24 3.62 -12.43
N GLU A 16 9.05 4.93 -12.58
CA GLU A 16 10.08 5.84 -13.10
C GLU A 16 11.31 5.92 -12.20
N ASN A 17 11.10 6.01 -10.88
CA ASN A 17 12.19 6.04 -9.90
C ASN A 17 12.98 4.74 -9.88
N GLN A 18 12.28 3.60 -9.97
CA GLN A 18 12.90 2.29 -10.04
C GLN A 18 13.71 2.13 -11.33
N LEU A 19 13.16 2.51 -12.50
CA LEU A 19 13.85 2.47 -13.79
C LEU A 19 15.14 3.28 -13.77
N ASN A 20 15.12 4.48 -13.21
CA ASN A 20 16.29 5.34 -13.14
C ASN A 20 17.43 4.72 -12.31
N GLN A 21 17.10 3.95 -11.27
CA GLN A 21 18.11 3.30 -10.44
C GLN A 21 18.68 2.00 -11.07
N LEU A 22 17.92 1.36 -11.96
CA LEU A 22 18.27 0.08 -12.54
C LEU A 22 18.85 0.15 -13.97
N GLN A 23 19.26 1.33 -14.44
CA GLN A 23 19.81 1.55 -15.79
C GLN A 23 21.03 0.66 -16.12
N ASN A 24 21.76 0.19 -15.12
CA ASN A 24 22.94 -0.66 -15.29
C ASN A 24 22.60 -2.17 -15.35
N CYS A 25 21.32 -2.54 -15.41
CA CYS A 25 20.87 -3.91 -15.60
C CYS A 25 20.84 -4.25 -17.09
N GLY A 26 21.20 -5.49 -17.42
CA GLY A 26 21.18 -5.97 -18.81
C GLY A 26 19.76 -6.23 -19.31
N GLU A 27 18.86 -6.61 -18.41
CA GLU A 27 17.46 -6.87 -18.69
C GLU A 27 16.61 -6.45 -17.51
N ILE A 28 15.41 -5.89 -17.76
CA ILE A 28 14.49 -5.42 -16.73
C ILE A 28 13.13 -6.10 -16.90
N TYR A 29 12.68 -6.77 -15.85
CA TYR A 29 11.36 -7.39 -15.74
C TYR A 29 10.42 -6.43 -15.02
N GLN A 30 9.36 -6.00 -15.69
CA GLN A 30 8.41 -5.03 -15.18
C GLN A 30 7.01 -5.62 -15.06
N GLU A 31 6.48 -5.67 -13.83
CA GLU A 31 5.10 -6.08 -13.61
C GLU A 31 4.11 -5.03 -14.12
N ALA A 32 3.00 -5.50 -14.68
CA ALA A 32 1.92 -4.64 -15.15
C ALA A 32 1.12 -3.98 -14.00
N HIS A 33 1.27 -4.49 -12.76
CA HIS A 33 0.51 -4.02 -11.60
C HIS A 33 1.23 -4.25 -10.27
N GLY A 34 0.87 -3.46 -9.25
CA GLY A 34 1.43 -3.56 -7.89
C GLY A 34 0.75 -4.57 -6.96
N TYR A 35 -0.15 -5.43 -7.44
CA TYR A 35 -0.85 -6.43 -6.62
C TYR A 35 0.10 -7.56 -6.17
N PRO A 36 -0.08 -8.10 -4.94
CA PRO A 36 0.78 -9.16 -4.41
C PRO A 36 0.63 -10.51 -5.12
N LYS A 37 -0.47 -10.72 -5.83
CA LYS A 37 -0.74 -11.97 -6.57
C LYS A 37 -0.47 -11.79 -8.07
N LYS A 38 -0.11 -12.89 -8.74
CA LYS A 38 0.13 -12.95 -10.18
C LYS A 38 1.33 -12.10 -10.61
N ARG A 39 2.49 -12.38 -10.03
CA ARG A 39 3.76 -11.76 -10.43
C ARG A 39 4.41 -12.56 -11.53
N VAL A 40 3.87 -12.39 -12.73
CA VAL A 40 4.28 -13.16 -13.92
C VAL A 40 5.72 -12.86 -14.31
N GLU A 41 6.11 -11.60 -14.26
CA GLU A 41 7.45 -11.16 -14.64
C GLU A 41 8.50 -11.62 -13.61
N LEU A 42 8.17 -11.63 -12.31
CA LEU A 42 9.03 -12.20 -11.28
C LEU A 42 9.25 -13.70 -11.50
N GLU A 43 8.19 -14.43 -11.77
CA GLU A 43 8.27 -15.88 -12.02
C GLU A 43 9.11 -16.17 -13.28
N GLN A 44 8.91 -15.43 -14.38
CA GLN A 44 9.70 -15.57 -15.60
C GLN A 44 11.17 -15.27 -15.34
N MET A 45 11.47 -14.16 -14.66
CA MET A 45 12.84 -13.81 -14.29
C MET A 45 13.49 -14.94 -13.50
N LEU A 46 12.83 -15.45 -12.47
CA LEU A 46 13.38 -16.53 -11.61
C LEU A 46 13.70 -17.81 -12.40
N MET A 47 12.92 -18.11 -13.46
CA MET A 47 13.16 -19.27 -14.33
C MET A 47 14.38 -19.11 -15.26
N CYS A 48 14.76 -17.89 -15.57
CA CYS A 48 15.88 -17.58 -16.49
C CYS A 48 17.23 -17.45 -15.76
N LEU A 49 17.24 -17.33 -14.44
CA LEU A 49 18.45 -17.06 -13.65
C LEU A 49 19.43 -18.22 -13.67
N GLN A 50 20.71 -17.88 -13.71
CA GLN A 50 21.82 -18.81 -13.62
C GLN A 50 22.72 -18.49 -12.42
N LYS A 51 23.51 -19.48 -12.00
CA LYS A 51 24.47 -19.30 -10.91
C LYS A 51 25.44 -18.15 -11.22
N GLY A 52 25.54 -17.21 -10.27
CA GLY A 52 26.37 -16.02 -10.40
C GLY A 52 25.63 -14.78 -10.89
N ASP A 53 24.35 -14.92 -11.29
CA ASP A 53 23.52 -13.78 -11.64
C ASP A 53 23.13 -12.93 -10.43
N VAL A 54 22.77 -11.68 -10.73
CA VAL A 54 22.38 -10.70 -9.71
C VAL A 54 21.01 -10.13 -10.05
N ILE A 55 20.05 -10.28 -9.15
CA ILE A 55 18.77 -9.55 -9.18
C ILE A 55 19.01 -8.20 -8.50
N VAL A 56 18.66 -7.13 -9.18
CA VAL A 56 18.75 -5.76 -8.65
C VAL A 56 17.34 -5.20 -8.49
N VAL A 57 17.02 -4.72 -7.31
CA VAL A 57 15.74 -4.07 -7.00
C VAL A 57 16.00 -2.77 -6.24
N GLU A 58 15.10 -1.81 -6.39
CA GLU A 58 15.21 -0.53 -5.69
C GLU A 58 15.22 -0.74 -4.16
N ARG A 59 14.31 -1.57 -3.66
CA ARG A 59 14.15 -1.88 -2.21
C ARG A 59 13.54 -3.26 -1.98
N MET A 60 13.61 -3.76 -0.75
CA MET A 60 13.02 -5.06 -0.37
C MET A 60 11.55 -5.16 -0.73
N PHE A 61 10.78 -4.07 -0.54
CA PHE A 61 9.36 -4.04 -0.84
C PHE A 61 9.05 -4.16 -2.34
N ALA A 62 9.95 -3.80 -3.23
CA ALA A 62 9.74 -3.98 -4.67
C ALA A 62 9.61 -5.46 -5.06
N ILE A 63 10.36 -6.37 -4.42
CA ILE A 63 10.37 -7.78 -4.78
C ILE A 63 9.45 -8.66 -3.91
N ALA A 64 9.15 -8.27 -2.68
CA ALA A 64 8.38 -9.09 -1.75
C ALA A 64 7.23 -8.33 -1.08
N ASP A 65 6.13 -9.04 -0.76
CA ASP A 65 4.93 -8.47 -0.11
C ASP A 65 4.78 -8.88 1.35
N THR A 66 5.61 -9.78 1.82
CA THR A 66 5.65 -10.23 3.21
C THR A 66 7.07 -10.63 3.59
N THR A 67 7.40 -10.58 4.87
CA THR A 67 8.69 -11.06 5.38
C THR A 67 8.92 -12.54 5.08
N ARG A 68 7.85 -13.35 5.07
CA ARG A 68 7.93 -14.76 4.68
C ARG A 68 8.31 -14.90 3.21
N HIS A 69 7.65 -14.17 2.32
CA HIS A 69 7.95 -14.19 0.89
C HIS A 69 9.39 -13.70 0.62
N LEU A 70 9.84 -12.63 1.29
CA LEU A 70 11.22 -12.18 1.19
C LEU A 70 12.21 -13.29 1.58
N MET A 71 11.95 -13.97 2.70
CA MET A 71 12.80 -15.08 3.18
C MET A 71 12.81 -16.25 2.19
N GLU A 72 11.67 -16.60 1.60
CA GLU A 72 11.55 -17.67 0.60
C GLU A 72 12.37 -17.34 -0.65
N LEU A 73 12.28 -16.11 -1.16
CA LEU A 73 13.08 -15.63 -2.30
C LEU A 73 14.59 -15.65 -1.99
N LEU A 74 14.99 -15.18 -0.81
CA LEU A 74 16.40 -15.19 -0.40
C LEU A 74 16.95 -16.63 -0.36
N LYS A 75 16.21 -17.58 0.21
CA LYS A 75 16.62 -19.00 0.27
C LYS A 75 16.68 -19.64 -1.13
N LEU A 76 15.72 -19.33 -2.00
CA LEU A 76 15.70 -19.80 -3.37
C LEU A 76 16.96 -19.33 -4.12
N CYS A 77 17.19 -18.01 -4.09
CA CYS A 77 18.36 -17.41 -4.75
C CYS A 77 19.69 -17.90 -4.16
N GLU A 78 19.77 -18.14 -2.85
CA GLU A 78 20.95 -18.71 -2.22
C GLU A 78 21.25 -20.11 -2.75
N LYS A 79 20.22 -20.97 -2.83
CA LYS A 79 20.33 -22.35 -3.36
C LYS A 79 20.81 -22.34 -4.82
N ASP A 80 20.26 -21.45 -5.64
CA ASP A 80 20.58 -21.36 -7.07
C ASP A 80 21.87 -20.57 -7.35
N GLY A 81 22.51 -20.07 -6.30
CA GLY A 81 23.76 -19.33 -6.42
C GLY A 81 23.59 -17.90 -6.95
N VAL A 82 22.36 -17.36 -6.91
CA VAL A 82 21.99 -16.00 -7.33
C VAL A 82 22.11 -15.02 -6.17
N THR A 83 22.45 -13.76 -6.42
CA THR A 83 22.53 -12.69 -5.41
C THR A 83 21.36 -11.72 -5.62
N ILE A 84 20.72 -11.27 -4.55
CA ILE A 84 19.77 -10.16 -4.60
C ILE A 84 20.44 -8.91 -4.05
N GLN A 85 20.39 -7.81 -4.79
CA GLN A 85 20.89 -6.50 -4.41
C GLN A 85 19.72 -5.53 -4.19
N PHE A 86 19.62 -5.01 -2.97
CA PHE A 86 18.65 -3.99 -2.55
C PHE A 86 19.36 -2.64 -2.56
N MET A 87 19.00 -1.78 -3.53
CA MET A 87 19.74 -0.52 -3.77
C MET A 87 19.56 0.48 -2.64
N LYS A 88 18.33 0.64 -2.15
CA LYS A 88 18.00 1.61 -1.10
C LYS A 88 18.57 1.22 0.26
N GLU A 89 18.51 -0.06 0.59
CA GLU A 89 19.03 -0.60 1.84
C GLU A 89 20.57 -0.78 1.80
N GLY A 90 21.18 -0.72 0.62
CA GLY A 90 22.63 -0.95 0.46
C GLY A 90 23.05 -2.38 0.76
N ILE A 91 22.13 -3.34 0.67
CA ILE A 91 22.34 -4.73 1.08
C ILE A 91 22.45 -5.65 -0.15
N ARG A 92 23.37 -6.61 -0.09
CA ARG A 92 23.47 -7.73 -1.03
C ARG A 92 23.38 -9.05 -0.26
N SER A 93 22.53 -9.94 -0.72
CA SER A 93 22.14 -11.15 0.02
C SER A 93 23.27 -12.14 0.33
N LYS A 94 24.39 -12.05 -0.41
CA LYS A 94 25.56 -12.95 -0.24
C LYS A 94 26.78 -12.28 0.39
N GLU A 95 26.68 -11.00 0.69
CA GLU A 95 27.79 -10.28 1.31
C GLU A 95 27.64 -10.28 2.84
N THR A 96 28.76 -10.32 3.54
CA THR A 96 28.75 -10.11 5.00
C THR A 96 28.26 -8.70 5.29
N LEU A 97 27.20 -8.58 6.08
CA LEU A 97 26.63 -7.30 6.43
C LEU A 97 27.55 -6.60 7.45
N SER A 98 28.01 -5.39 7.09
CA SER A 98 28.73 -4.47 8.00
C SER A 98 27.75 -3.46 8.62
N LEU A 99 26.51 -3.89 8.90
CA LEU A 99 25.45 -3.09 9.46
C LEU A 99 25.30 -3.36 10.96
N GLU A 100 24.94 -2.33 11.71
CA GLU A 100 24.52 -2.48 13.08
C GLU A 100 23.12 -3.15 13.16
N LEU A 101 22.80 -3.78 14.27
CA LEU A 101 21.48 -4.40 14.48
C LEU A 101 20.35 -3.38 14.34
N THR A 102 20.58 -2.14 14.76
CA THR A 102 19.65 -1.03 14.60
C THR A 102 19.30 -0.77 13.14
N ASP A 103 20.28 -0.71 12.25
CA ASP A 103 20.09 -0.48 10.83
C ASP A 103 19.24 -1.59 10.19
N ILE A 104 19.54 -2.85 10.56
CA ILE A 104 18.78 -4.01 10.07
C ILE A 104 17.31 -3.91 10.51
N LEU A 105 17.07 -3.56 11.77
CA LEU A 105 15.71 -3.38 12.29
C LEU A 105 14.98 -2.21 11.63
N GLU A 106 15.65 -1.09 11.37
CA GLU A 106 15.09 0.04 10.65
C GLU A 106 14.65 -0.35 9.23
N HIS A 107 15.46 -1.09 8.50
CA HIS A 107 15.12 -1.61 7.18
C HIS A 107 13.90 -2.54 7.22
N LEU A 108 13.78 -3.40 8.23
CA LEU A 108 12.63 -4.28 8.40
C LEU A 108 11.36 -3.50 8.75
N ILE A 109 11.45 -2.48 9.61
CA ILE A 109 10.33 -1.59 9.95
C ILE A 109 9.87 -0.83 8.71
N ALA A 110 10.79 -0.27 7.93
CA ALA A 110 10.48 0.41 6.68
C ALA A 110 9.78 -0.53 5.69
N PHE A 111 10.29 -1.74 5.52
CA PHE A 111 9.69 -2.77 4.68
C PHE A 111 8.26 -3.12 5.11
N GLN A 112 8.01 -3.36 6.40
CA GLN A 112 6.66 -3.63 6.91
C GLN A 112 5.72 -2.44 6.72
N THR A 113 6.22 -1.23 6.92
CA THR A 113 5.46 0.01 6.73
C THR A 113 5.01 0.15 5.26
N ASP A 114 5.90 -0.12 4.31
CA ASP A 114 5.59 -0.07 2.89
C ASP A 114 4.55 -1.13 2.49
N ILE A 115 4.61 -2.34 3.04
CA ILE A 115 3.59 -3.39 2.86
C ILE A 115 2.21 -2.89 3.30
N VAL A 116 2.12 -2.32 4.51
CA VAL A 116 0.85 -1.84 5.06
C VAL A 116 0.28 -0.69 4.22
N LYS A 117 1.12 0.26 3.81
CA LYS A 117 0.70 1.38 2.94
C LYS A 117 0.15 0.88 1.61
N GLN A 118 0.87 0.01 0.92
CA GLN A 118 0.43 -0.56 -0.37
C GLN A 118 -0.89 -1.30 -0.23
N SER A 119 -1.01 -2.19 0.76
CA SER A 119 -2.23 -2.97 0.96
C SER A 119 -3.44 -2.08 1.30
N THR A 120 -3.22 -1.01 2.07
CA THR A 120 -4.26 -0.04 2.40
C THR A 120 -4.74 0.71 1.16
N ILE A 121 -3.83 1.22 0.33
CA ILE A 121 -4.17 1.95 -0.90
C ILE A 121 -4.91 1.05 -1.88
N LEU A 122 -4.42 -0.17 -2.11
CA LEU A 122 -5.09 -1.15 -2.96
C LEU A 122 -6.46 -1.56 -2.41
N GLY A 123 -6.58 -1.72 -1.09
CA GLY A 123 -7.85 -2.01 -0.42
C GLY A 123 -8.88 -0.89 -0.59
N LEU A 124 -8.45 0.37 -0.43
CA LEU A 124 -9.30 1.54 -0.64
C LEU A 124 -9.73 1.68 -2.11
N ALA A 125 -8.82 1.46 -3.05
CA ALA A 125 -9.12 1.50 -4.48
C ALA A 125 -10.17 0.43 -4.85
N ASN A 126 -10.01 -0.80 -4.36
CA ASN A 126 -10.97 -1.88 -4.56
C ASN A 126 -12.34 -1.59 -3.93
N ALA A 127 -12.37 -1.01 -2.72
CA ALA A 127 -13.62 -0.63 -2.05
C ALA A 127 -14.37 0.45 -2.86
N LYS A 128 -13.65 1.45 -3.38
CA LYS A 128 -14.22 2.47 -4.28
C LYS A 128 -14.78 1.86 -5.56
N ALA A 129 -14.03 0.96 -6.21
CA ALA A 129 -14.47 0.28 -7.43
C ALA A 129 -15.73 -0.56 -7.21
N GLN A 130 -15.96 -1.07 -5.98
CA GLN A 130 -17.16 -1.79 -5.58
C GLN A 130 -18.31 -0.85 -5.10
N GLY A 131 -18.16 0.47 -5.24
CA GLY A 131 -19.17 1.44 -4.81
C GLY A 131 -19.32 1.57 -3.29
N LYS A 132 -18.40 1.03 -2.48
CA LYS A 132 -18.45 1.14 -1.02
C LYS A 132 -18.08 2.55 -0.58
N SER A 133 -18.91 3.13 0.28
CA SER A 133 -18.59 4.42 0.92
C SER A 133 -17.45 4.23 1.92
N ILE A 134 -16.40 5.05 1.77
CA ILE A 134 -15.23 5.03 2.66
C ILE A 134 -15.42 6.14 3.70
N GLY A 135 -15.21 5.79 4.95
CA GLY A 135 -15.28 6.72 6.07
C GLY A 135 -16.40 6.39 7.06
N ARG A 136 -16.70 7.35 7.94
CA ARG A 136 -17.78 7.17 8.93
C ARG A 136 -19.12 7.09 8.21
N PRO A 137 -19.97 6.09 8.51
CA PRO A 137 -21.32 6.01 7.96
C PRO A 137 -22.07 7.32 8.15
N LYS A 138 -22.75 7.79 7.09
CA LYS A 138 -23.64 8.93 7.20
C LYS A 138 -24.81 8.55 8.12
N LYS A 139 -25.28 9.51 8.93
CA LYS A 139 -26.54 9.32 9.67
C LYS A 139 -27.68 9.11 8.67
N SER A 140 -28.68 8.32 9.03
CA SER A 140 -29.81 8.04 8.15
C SER A 140 -30.50 9.35 7.76
N ASP A 141 -30.88 9.46 6.49
CA ASP A 141 -31.59 10.64 5.98
C ASP A 141 -32.93 10.84 6.72
N ASP A 142 -33.59 9.77 7.16
CA ASP A 142 -34.83 9.81 7.96
C ASP A 142 -34.64 10.59 9.27
N ASN A 143 -33.56 10.33 10.00
CA ASN A 143 -33.26 11.05 11.24
C ASN A 143 -32.96 12.53 11.01
N ILE A 144 -32.34 12.84 9.87
CA ILE A 144 -32.06 14.23 9.47
C ILE A 144 -33.38 14.94 9.12
N GLN A 145 -34.23 14.32 8.30
CA GLN A 145 -35.55 14.86 7.92
C GLN A 145 -36.43 15.06 9.18
N LYS A 146 -36.46 14.08 10.08
CA LYS A 146 -37.16 14.20 11.36
C LYS A 146 -36.63 15.38 12.18
N ALA A 147 -35.31 15.55 12.29
CA ALA A 147 -34.69 16.66 13.03
C ALA A 147 -35.03 18.02 12.42
N ILE A 148 -35.01 18.15 11.11
CA ILE A 148 -35.40 19.38 10.39
C ILE A 148 -36.86 19.69 10.60
N SER A 149 -37.74 18.71 10.49
CA SER A 149 -39.18 18.85 10.73
C SER A 149 -39.49 19.29 12.17
N MET A 150 -38.84 18.68 13.18
CA MET A 150 -38.97 19.07 14.56
C MET A 150 -38.51 20.51 14.82
N TYR A 151 -37.38 20.91 14.15
CA TYR A 151 -36.86 22.27 14.27
C TYR A 151 -37.85 23.31 13.71
N HIS A 152 -38.38 23.08 12.51
CA HIS A 152 -39.33 24.00 11.87
C HIS A 152 -40.67 24.06 12.55
N SER A 153 -41.08 23.00 13.29
CA SER A 153 -42.33 23.03 14.06
C SER A 153 -42.31 24.01 15.23
N GLY A 154 -41.11 24.40 15.69
CA GLY A 154 -40.95 25.30 16.85
C GLY A 154 -41.35 24.72 18.19
N ASN A 155 -41.84 23.46 18.25
CA ASN A 155 -42.39 22.84 19.44
C ASN A 155 -41.33 22.06 20.26
N TYR A 156 -40.11 21.95 19.77
CA TYR A 156 -39.07 21.16 20.39
C TYR A 156 -37.81 21.98 20.63
N THR A 157 -37.20 21.76 21.77
CA THR A 157 -35.87 22.33 22.05
C THR A 157 -34.77 21.58 21.30
N LEU A 158 -33.62 22.23 21.08
CA LEU A 158 -32.47 21.58 20.45
C LEU A 158 -31.99 20.32 21.20
N LEU A 159 -32.21 20.26 22.51
CA LEU A 159 -31.88 19.10 23.32
C LEU A 159 -32.82 17.92 23.02
N GLU A 160 -34.12 18.18 22.96
CA GLU A 160 -35.13 17.17 22.62
C GLU A 160 -34.91 16.62 21.21
N ILE A 161 -34.64 17.49 20.22
CA ILE A 161 -34.29 17.08 18.85
C ILE A 161 -33.08 16.16 18.87
N LYS A 162 -32.04 16.50 19.62
CA LYS A 162 -30.83 15.66 19.74
C LYS A 162 -31.15 14.31 20.38
N ASN A 163 -31.96 14.27 21.42
CA ASN A 163 -32.34 13.03 22.12
C ASN A 163 -33.16 12.09 21.24
N GLU A 164 -34.11 12.65 20.48
CA GLU A 164 -35.01 11.89 19.61
C GLU A 164 -34.37 11.39 18.32
N THR A 165 -33.45 12.20 17.73
CA THR A 165 -32.90 11.91 16.39
C THR A 165 -31.42 11.55 16.41
N GLY A 166 -30.75 11.78 17.55
CA GLY A 166 -29.30 11.67 17.67
C GLY A 166 -28.53 12.72 16.86
N ILE A 167 -29.21 13.74 16.30
CA ILE A 167 -28.59 14.81 15.48
C ILE A 167 -28.11 15.90 16.44
N SER A 168 -26.81 16.23 16.39
CA SER A 168 -26.24 17.33 17.17
C SER A 168 -26.64 18.69 16.61
N LYS A 169 -26.61 19.75 17.43
CA LYS A 169 -26.87 21.13 17.01
C LYS A 169 -26.08 21.54 15.80
N SER A 170 -24.77 21.31 15.78
CA SER A 170 -23.89 21.67 14.66
C SER A 170 -24.23 20.90 13.37
N THR A 171 -24.65 19.64 13.50
CA THR A 171 -25.09 18.84 12.36
C THR A 171 -26.41 19.36 11.82
N LEU A 172 -27.38 19.69 12.69
CA LEU A 172 -28.69 20.22 12.29
C LEU A 172 -28.52 21.53 11.51
N TYR A 173 -27.76 22.50 12.06
CA TYR A 173 -27.56 23.80 11.39
C TYR A 173 -26.87 23.66 10.04
N ARG A 174 -25.87 22.77 9.91
CA ARG A 174 -25.22 22.50 8.61
C ARG A 174 -26.19 21.99 7.54
N TYR A 175 -27.19 21.19 7.93
CA TYR A 175 -28.20 20.72 6.99
C TYR A 175 -29.27 21.81 6.68
N LEU A 176 -29.61 22.66 7.65
CA LEU A 176 -30.48 23.80 7.39
C LEU A 176 -29.88 24.78 6.40
N GLU A 177 -28.58 25.11 6.53
CA GLU A 177 -27.84 25.96 5.57
C GLU A 177 -27.69 25.33 4.18
N SER A 178 -27.75 24.01 4.05
CA SER A 178 -27.64 23.32 2.75
C SER A 178 -28.97 23.19 2.00
N VAL A 179 -30.09 23.58 2.61
CA VAL A 179 -31.45 23.50 2.05
C VAL A 179 -31.97 24.90 1.63
N GLU A 180 -31.32 25.98 2.08
CA GLU A 180 -31.49 27.33 1.53
C GLU A 180 -30.60 27.52 0.27
#